data_dd138d6b9577f695dfaf0347425f85c6
#
_entry.id   dd138d6b9577f695dfaf0347425f85c6
#
_cell.length_a   1.000
_cell.length_b   1.000
_cell.length_c   1.000
_cell.angle_alpha   90.00
_cell.angle_beta   90.00
_cell.angle_gamma   90.00
#
_symmetry.space_group_name_H-M   'P 1'
#
loop_
_entity.id
_entity.type
_entity.pdbx_description
1 polymer ?
#
loop_
_entity_poly.entity_id
_entity_poly.type
_entity_poly.pdbx_seq_one_letter_code
_entity_poly.pdbx_strand_id
1 'polypeptide(L)'
;MHFKTPRKNSVLIAGNGISLKEIDYSRLPQDYDVFRCNHFYAEDKYYAGNKIKAAFYVVPYFFNEYYTMEKMIQNNDYECENIVCKMYNFQDRKEKIFRENFKYFFPKAINGYDAFFHKLKDLSDMIDFDFCYEYNMTEMLTGTYVICCAVACGYEKIYLAGMDFADEKYRYFSEKILKAGDDDKGSTRLHHKNTDLKILDFLQKHYNAKIFSVCPSSSVNHFIPLAPKQNEICDFKPIIRPQGAITAQLTPPLKAIRRYKRLYLESNMIIKFIHELIQVPRRIRHYYSKTKYTR
;
A
#
# COMPACT_ATOMS: atom_id res chain seq x y z
N MET A 1 -17.59 -1.82 0.73
CA MET A 1 -17.40 -0.60 -0.08
C MET A 1 -16.60 -1.03 -1.30
N HIS A 2 -16.98 -0.59 -2.50
CA HIS A 2 -16.25 -0.92 -3.70
C HIS A 2 -15.36 0.27 -4.07
N PHE A 3 -14.20 -0.01 -4.66
CA PHE A 3 -13.33 1.03 -5.18
C PHE A 3 -14.07 1.82 -6.26
N LYS A 4 -14.09 3.13 -6.12
CA LYS A 4 -14.71 4.00 -7.13
C LYS A 4 -13.91 3.92 -8.42
N THR A 5 -14.57 3.54 -9.50
CA THR A 5 -13.97 3.41 -10.83
C THR A 5 -13.09 4.61 -11.17
N PRO A 6 -11.93 4.42 -11.82
CA PRO A 6 -11.12 5.52 -12.32
C PRO A 6 -11.96 6.45 -13.19
N ARG A 7 -11.78 7.76 -13.02
CA ARG A 7 -12.38 8.76 -13.88
C ARG A 7 -11.45 9.18 -15.01
N LYS A 8 -10.17 8.77 -14.89
CA LYS A 8 -9.06 9.20 -15.73
C LYS A 8 -8.29 7.98 -16.23
N ASN A 9 -7.64 8.11 -17.38
CA ASN A 9 -6.86 7.02 -17.96
C ASN A 9 -5.46 6.90 -17.35
N SER A 10 -5.04 7.94 -16.63
CA SER A 10 -3.69 8.04 -16.07
C SER A 10 -3.72 8.17 -14.54
N VAL A 11 -2.71 7.64 -13.88
CA VAL A 11 -2.51 7.79 -12.44
C VAL A 11 -1.07 8.14 -12.11
N LEU A 12 -0.87 9.09 -11.18
CA LEU A 12 0.39 9.36 -10.52
C LEU A 12 0.43 8.57 -9.21
N ILE A 13 1.40 7.68 -9.07
CA ILE A 13 1.70 6.99 -7.81
C ILE A 13 2.88 7.70 -7.18
N ALA A 14 2.61 8.40 -6.08
CA ALA A 14 3.63 9.15 -5.36
C ALA A 14 3.96 8.44 -4.04
N GLY A 15 5.15 7.86 -4.01
CA GLY A 15 5.78 7.27 -2.84
C GLY A 15 6.42 8.31 -1.93
N ASN A 16 7.30 7.87 -1.03
CA ASN A 16 7.92 8.70 -0.01
C ASN A 16 9.45 8.79 -0.15
N GLY A 17 10.00 8.32 -1.26
CA GLY A 17 11.42 8.42 -1.56
C GLY A 17 11.87 9.86 -1.81
N ILE A 18 13.17 10.12 -1.70
CA ILE A 18 13.75 11.46 -1.80
C ILE A 18 13.47 12.13 -3.16
N SER A 19 13.38 11.33 -4.22
CA SER A 19 13.09 11.83 -5.57
C SER A 19 11.70 12.46 -5.71
N LEU A 20 10.80 12.30 -4.72
CA LEU A 20 9.50 12.97 -4.72
C LEU A 20 9.62 14.51 -4.84
N LYS A 21 10.70 15.08 -4.31
CA LYS A 21 10.96 16.53 -4.37
C LYS A 21 11.37 17.01 -5.77
N GLU A 22 11.66 16.08 -6.67
CA GLU A 22 12.25 16.35 -7.99
C GLU A 22 11.34 15.91 -9.14
N ILE A 23 10.02 15.97 -8.90
CA ILE A 23 9.03 15.69 -9.95
C ILE A 23 9.19 16.70 -11.08
N ASP A 24 9.41 16.20 -12.29
CA ASP A 24 9.32 16.98 -13.52
C ASP A 24 7.86 16.99 -14.01
N TYR A 25 7.09 17.99 -13.59
CA TYR A 25 5.66 18.10 -13.90
C TYR A 25 5.39 18.23 -15.40
N SER A 26 6.38 18.63 -16.21
CA SER A 26 6.24 18.65 -17.66
C SER A 26 6.07 17.25 -18.30
N ARG A 27 6.30 16.20 -17.53
CA ARG A 27 6.14 14.78 -17.94
C ARG A 27 4.79 14.19 -17.53
N LEU A 28 4.00 14.92 -16.75
CA LEU A 28 2.66 14.49 -16.35
C LEU A 28 1.62 14.97 -17.37
N PRO A 29 0.59 14.18 -17.68
CA PRO A 29 -0.56 14.68 -18.44
C PRO A 29 -1.32 15.72 -17.63
N GLN A 30 -2.20 16.51 -18.27
CA GLN A 30 -3.03 17.48 -17.55
C GLN A 30 -4.03 16.81 -16.61
N ASP A 31 -4.50 15.61 -16.97
CA ASP A 31 -5.54 14.90 -16.23
C ASP A 31 -5.05 13.52 -15.75
N TYR A 32 -4.93 13.37 -14.44
CA TYR A 32 -4.52 12.12 -13.79
C TYR A 32 -5.12 12.01 -12.40
N ASP A 33 -5.35 10.78 -11.96
CA ASP A 33 -5.65 10.46 -10.56
C ASP A 33 -4.35 10.36 -9.74
N VAL A 34 -4.43 10.52 -8.42
CA VAL A 34 -3.27 10.43 -7.53
C VAL A 34 -3.45 9.31 -6.52
N PHE A 35 -2.46 8.41 -6.42
CA PHE A 35 -2.34 7.42 -5.37
C PHE A 35 -1.17 7.76 -4.46
N ARG A 36 -1.40 7.66 -3.15
CA ARG A 36 -0.39 7.88 -2.11
C ARG A 36 -0.27 6.66 -1.20
N CYS A 37 0.86 6.51 -0.52
CA CYS A 37 1.05 5.40 0.42
C CYS A 37 1.79 5.80 1.69
N ASN A 38 1.48 5.12 2.78
CA ASN A 38 2.12 5.26 4.09
C ASN A 38 2.13 6.72 4.59
N HIS A 39 3.26 7.19 5.13
CA HIS A 39 3.42 8.47 5.83
C HIS A 39 3.56 9.69 4.90
N PHE A 40 2.89 9.73 3.75
CA PHE A 40 2.99 10.87 2.82
C PHE A 40 2.63 12.22 3.46
N TYR A 41 1.82 12.22 4.50
CA TYR A 41 1.44 13.41 5.25
C TYR A 41 2.60 14.07 6.03
N ALA A 42 3.79 13.45 6.07
CA ALA A 42 5.00 14.09 6.60
C ALA A 42 5.64 15.09 5.63
N GLU A 43 5.08 15.25 4.41
CA GLU A 43 5.56 16.22 3.43
C GLU A 43 5.35 17.67 3.89
N ASP A 44 6.24 18.56 3.50
CA ASP A 44 6.17 20.00 3.76
C ASP A 44 5.34 20.75 2.73
N LYS A 45 5.26 20.18 1.52
CA LYS A 45 4.47 20.68 0.41
C LYS A 45 3.61 19.55 -0.16
N TYR A 46 2.50 19.90 -0.77
CA TYR A 46 1.67 18.94 -1.53
C TYR A 46 2.34 18.62 -2.87
N TYR A 47 3.39 17.79 -2.88
CA TYR A 47 4.14 17.46 -4.10
C TYR A 47 3.29 16.79 -5.20
N ALA A 48 2.28 16.03 -4.81
CA ALA A 48 1.33 15.42 -5.74
C ALA A 48 -0.10 15.99 -5.60
N GLY A 49 -0.25 17.17 -4.99
CA GLY A 49 -1.55 17.75 -4.66
C GLY A 49 -2.15 17.17 -3.38
N ASN A 50 -3.24 17.81 -2.95
CA ASN A 50 -4.00 17.39 -1.77
C ASN A 50 -5.27 16.58 -2.10
N LYS A 51 -5.61 16.44 -3.39
CA LYS A 51 -6.72 15.61 -3.87
C LYS A 51 -6.21 14.27 -4.30
N ILE A 52 -6.49 13.25 -3.49
CA ILE A 52 -6.03 11.88 -3.72
C ILE A 52 -7.18 10.93 -3.99
N LYS A 53 -7.03 10.12 -5.05
CA LYS A 53 -7.98 9.08 -5.39
C LYS A 53 -7.94 7.93 -4.40
N ALA A 54 -6.73 7.56 -3.94
CA ALA A 54 -6.57 6.51 -2.96
C ALA A 54 -5.30 6.67 -2.10
N ALA A 55 -5.45 6.43 -0.78
CA ALA A 55 -4.36 6.33 0.19
C ALA A 55 -4.21 4.88 0.65
N PHE A 56 -3.00 4.32 0.53
CA PHE A 56 -2.69 2.92 0.82
C PHE A 56 -1.82 2.79 2.08
N TYR A 57 -2.21 1.89 2.97
CA TYR A 57 -1.52 1.67 4.25
C TYR A 57 -1.36 0.19 4.56
N VAL A 58 -0.28 -0.15 5.29
CA VAL A 58 0.05 -1.54 5.64
C VAL A 58 -0.71 -2.02 6.88
N VAL A 59 -0.99 -3.31 6.95
CA VAL A 59 -1.76 -3.94 8.03
C VAL A 59 -1.26 -3.61 9.44
N PRO A 60 0.05 -3.72 9.78
CA PRO A 60 0.50 -3.52 11.16
C PRO A 60 0.16 -2.13 11.74
N TYR A 61 0.13 -1.12 10.87
CA TYR A 61 -0.12 0.28 11.27
C TYR A 61 -1.49 0.79 10.84
N PHE A 62 -2.29 -0.02 10.16
CA PHE A 62 -3.52 0.41 9.50
C PHE A 62 -4.51 1.12 10.43
N PHE A 63 -4.61 0.69 11.68
CA PHE A 63 -5.53 1.31 12.64
C PHE A 63 -5.18 2.78 12.92
N ASN A 64 -3.90 3.07 13.13
CA ASN A 64 -3.43 4.43 13.37
C ASN A 64 -3.49 5.27 12.08
N GLU A 65 -3.11 4.69 10.95
CA GLU A 65 -3.11 5.36 9.65
C GLU A 65 -4.53 5.71 9.18
N TYR A 66 -5.45 4.77 9.33
CA TYR A 66 -6.85 5.03 9.04
C TYR A 66 -7.41 6.20 9.87
N TYR A 67 -7.12 6.20 11.18
CA TYR A 67 -7.53 7.29 12.07
C TYR A 67 -6.87 8.62 11.67
N THR A 68 -5.59 8.60 11.37
CA THR A 68 -4.84 9.78 10.92
C THR A 68 -5.45 10.34 9.64
N MET A 69 -5.72 9.48 8.64
CA MET A 69 -6.31 9.89 7.38
C MET A 69 -7.73 10.46 7.56
N GLU A 70 -8.56 9.84 8.40
CA GLU A 70 -9.88 10.41 8.70
C GLU A 70 -9.79 11.79 9.35
N LYS A 71 -8.78 12.03 10.20
CA LYS A 71 -8.54 13.35 10.79
C LYS A 71 -8.06 14.38 9.77
N MET A 72 -7.18 13.99 8.86
CA MET A 72 -6.73 14.88 7.77
C MET A 72 -7.89 15.28 6.86
N ILE A 73 -8.78 14.34 6.52
CA ILE A 73 -10.00 14.64 5.75
C ILE A 73 -10.92 15.59 6.52
N GLN A 74 -11.13 15.35 7.83
CA GLN A 74 -11.97 16.21 8.68
C GLN A 74 -11.42 17.63 8.80
N ASN A 75 -10.10 17.80 8.79
CA ASN A 75 -9.43 19.09 8.86
C ASN A 75 -9.26 19.77 7.48
N ASN A 76 -9.79 19.18 6.41
CA ASN A 76 -9.59 19.64 5.02
C ASN A 76 -8.11 19.74 4.61
N ASP A 77 -7.24 18.94 5.24
CA ASP A 77 -5.81 18.87 4.89
C ASP A 77 -5.63 18.06 3.60
N TYR A 78 -6.42 16.98 3.43
CA TYR A 78 -6.49 16.20 2.20
C TYR A 78 -7.94 15.85 1.83
N GLU A 79 -8.22 15.83 0.54
CA GLU A 79 -9.39 15.18 -0.01
C GLU A 79 -8.99 13.76 -0.45
N CYS A 80 -9.62 12.72 0.12
CA CYS A 80 -9.32 11.34 -0.21
C CYS A 80 -10.59 10.55 -0.50
N GLU A 81 -10.67 9.95 -1.70
CA GLU A 81 -11.86 9.19 -2.08
C GLU A 81 -11.86 7.77 -1.51
N ASN A 82 -10.69 7.13 -1.39
CA ASN A 82 -10.56 5.76 -0.96
C ASN A 82 -9.40 5.59 0.04
N ILE A 83 -9.64 4.91 1.15
CA ILE A 83 -8.59 4.46 2.07
C ILE A 83 -8.45 2.95 1.89
N VAL A 84 -7.27 2.48 1.52
CA VAL A 84 -7.02 1.08 1.16
C VAL A 84 -6.03 0.46 2.13
N CYS A 85 -6.39 -0.69 2.66
CA CYS A 85 -5.48 -1.53 3.43
C CYS A 85 -4.72 -2.47 2.49
N LYS A 86 -3.39 -2.41 2.50
CA LYS A 86 -2.53 -3.37 1.82
C LYS A 86 -2.71 -4.73 2.47
N MET A 87 -3.35 -5.65 1.77
CA MET A 87 -3.62 -7.00 2.25
C MET A 87 -3.28 -8.02 1.17
N TYR A 88 -2.89 -9.21 1.63
CA TYR A 88 -2.63 -10.39 0.82
C TYR A 88 -3.59 -11.52 1.18
N ASN A 89 -3.55 -12.61 0.42
CA ASN A 89 -4.33 -13.80 0.72
C ASN A 89 -3.57 -14.75 1.66
N PHE A 90 -3.03 -14.22 2.74
CA PHE A 90 -2.37 -15.09 3.71
C PHE A 90 -3.36 -16.00 4.39
N GLN A 91 -2.94 -17.24 4.61
CA GLN A 91 -3.70 -18.22 5.38
C GLN A 91 -3.38 -18.14 6.88
N ASP A 92 -2.59 -17.15 7.32
CA ASP A 92 -2.33 -16.91 8.72
C ASP A 92 -3.65 -16.57 9.43
N ARG A 93 -3.83 -17.17 10.59
CA ARG A 93 -5.00 -16.99 11.43
C ARG A 93 -5.27 -15.54 11.82
N LYS A 94 -4.22 -14.76 12.12
CA LYS A 94 -4.35 -13.37 12.52
C LYS A 94 -4.94 -12.53 11.42
N GLU A 95 -4.44 -12.73 10.22
CA GLU A 95 -4.91 -12.00 9.06
C GLU A 95 -6.33 -12.40 8.67
N LYS A 96 -6.68 -13.68 8.77
CA LYS A 96 -8.03 -14.15 8.55
C LYS A 96 -9.03 -13.46 9.49
N ILE A 97 -8.74 -13.40 10.80
CA ILE A 97 -9.59 -12.70 11.78
C ILE A 97 -9.68 -11.22 11.45
N PHE A 98 -8.57 -10.58 11.07
CA PHE A 98 -8.55 -9.19 10.66
C PHE A 98 -9.44 -8.96 9.43
N ARG A 99 -9.34 -9.80 8.40
CA ARG A 99 -10.18 -9.72 7.19
C ARG A 99 -11.67 -9.89 7.49
N GLU A 100 -12.03 -10.89 8.28
CA GLU A 100 -13.42 -11.16 8.65
C GLU A 100 -14.09 -9.99 9.40
N ASN A 101 -13.30 -9.24 10.19
CA ASN A 101 -13.76 -8.11 10.98
C ASN A 101 -13.44 -6.74 10.35
N PHE A 102 -12.79 -6.71 9.20
CA PHE A 102 -12.25 -5.50 8.59
C PHE A 102 -13.29 -4.40 8.44
N LYS A 103 -14.43 -4.70 7.82
CA LYS A 103 -15.51 -3.72 7.60
C LYS A 103 -16.16 -3.21 8.88
N TYR A 104 -16.12 -4.00 9.94
CA TYR A 104 -16.65 -3.59 11.23
C TYR A 104 -15.81 -2.47 11.86
N PHE A 105 -14.47 -2.59 11.75
CA PHE A 105 -13.56 -1.57 12.28
C PHE A 105 -13.35 -0.40 11.34
N PHE A 106 -13.32 -0.68 10.05
CA PHE A 106 -12.94 0.27 9.00
C PHE A 106 -14.03 0.38 7.93
N PRO A 107 -15.24 0.87 8.30
CA PRO A 107 -16.41 0.81 7.41
C PRO A 107 -16.22 1.61 6.12
N LYS A 108 -15.34 2.62 6.14
CA LYS A 108 -15.03 3.46 4.98
C LYS A 108 -13.77 3.03 4.22
N ALA A 109 -13.09 1.98 4.70
CA ALA A 109 -11.89 1.49 4.05
C ALA A 109 -12.15 0.29 3.13
N ILE A 110 -11.20 0.03 2.26
CA ILE A 110 -11.20 -1.04 1.28
C ILE A 110 -10.13 -2.05 1.65
N ASN A 111 -10.51 -3.34 1.65
CA ASN A 111 -9.57 -4.44 1.67
C ASN A 111 -8.92 -4.55 0.29
N GLY A 112 -7.63 -4.32 0.21
CA GLY A 112 -6.93 -4.27 -1.07
C GLY A 112 -6.86 -5.62 -1.79
N TYR A 113 -6.78 -6.75 -1.05
CA TYR A 113 -6.81 -8.07 -1.68
C TYR A 113 -8.15 -8.32 -2.39
N ASP A 114 -9.26 -8.16 -1.66
CA ASP A 114 -10.59 -8.43 -2.20
C ASP A 114 -10.99 -7.45 -3.32
N ALA A 115 -10.43 -6.23 -3.32
CA ALA A 115 -10.77 -5.22 -4.32
C ALA A 115 -9.97 -5.33 -5.62
N PHE A 116 -8.72 -5.79 -5.56
CA PHE A 116 -7.78 -5.68 -6.68
C PHE A 116 -7.19 -7.01 -7.11
N PHE A 117 -6.63 -7.80 -6.20
CA PHE A 117 -5.82 -8.96 -6.56
C PHE A 117 -6.61 -10.11 -7.20
N HIS A 118 -7.91 -10.22 -6.93
CA HIS A 118 -8.75 -11.19 -7.64
C HIS A 118 -8.81 -10.94 -9.17
N LYS A 119 -8.51 -9.71 -9.63
CA LYS A 119 -8.43 -9.35 -11.05
C LYS A 119 -7.06 -9.66 -11.66
N LEU A 120 -6.05 -9.87 -10.84
CA LEU A 120 -4.68 -10.17 -11.20
C LEU A 120 -4.32 -11.59 -10.72
N LYS A 121 -5.14 -12.58 -11.12
CA LYS A 121 -5.04 -13.93 -10.57
C LYS A 121 -3.63 -14.53 -10.67
N ASP A 122 -3.02 -14.49 -11.85
CA ASP A 122 -1.71 -15.10 -12.08
C ASP A 122 -0.61 -14.40 -11.26
N LEU A 123 -0.72 -13.07 -11.09
CA LEU A 123 0.15 -12.31 -10.21
C LEU A 123 -0.09 -12.67 -8.74
N SER A 124 -1.35 -12.80 -8.33
CA SER A 124 -1.70 -13.15 -6.96
C SER A 124 -1.16 -14.51 -6.58
N ASP A 125 -1.30 -15.50 -7.47
CA ASP A 125 -0.79 -16.86 -7.25
C ASP A 125 0.74 -16.87 -7.15
N MET A 126 1.45 -16.08 -7.98
CA MET A 126 2.89 -15.91 -7.91
C MET A 126 3.35 -15.27 -6.60
N ILE A 127 2.64 -14.22 -6.14
CA ILE A 127 2.97 -13.51 -4.89
C ILE A 127 2.71 -14.41 -3.69
N ASP A 128 1.58 -15.11 -3.65
CA ASP A 128 1.24 -16.02 -2.56
C ASP A 128 2.29 -17.13 -2.43
N PHE A 129 2.83 -17.63 -3.56
CA PHE A 129 3.91 -18.60 -3.57
C PHE A 129 5.24 -18.01 -3.08
N ASP A 130 5.66 -16.84 -3.60
CA ASP A 130 6.92 -16.20 -3.23
C ASP A 130 6.92 -15.75 -1.77
N PHE A 131 5.75 -15.40 -1.22
CA PHE A 131 5.61 -14.99 0.18
C PHE A 131 5.40 -16.17 1.14
N CYS A 132 5.26 -17.39 0.63
CA CYS A 132 5.10 -18.57 1.47
C CYS A 132 6.33 -18.75 2.38
N TYR A 133 6.10 -18.88 3.70
CA TYR A 133 7.15 -19.07 4.71
C TYR A 133 8.08 -20.25 4.43
N GLU A 134 7.59 -21.25 3.71
CA GLU A 134 8.36 -22.42 3.34
C GLU A 134 9.34 -22.16 2.19
N TYR A 135 9.23 -21.01 1.50
CA TYR A 135 10.05 -20.70 0.33
C TYR A 135 10.90 -19.44 0.54
N ASN A 136 10.38 -18.27 0.21
CA ASN A 136 11.22 -17.07 0.12
C ASN A 136 10.94 -16.01 1.19
N MET A 137 9.75 -16.00 1.79
CA MET A 137 9.33 -15.00 2.78
C MET A 137 9.55 -13.54 2.32
N THR A 138 9.38 -13.26 1.04
CA THR A 138 9.64 -11.94 0.49
C THR A 138 8.33 -11.18 0.26
N GLU A 139 8.30 -9.93 0.71
CA GLU A 139 7.15 -9.05 0.57
C GLU A 139 7.48 -7.89 -0.37
N MET A 140 6.56 -7.58 -1.30
CA MET A 140 6.70 -6.39 -2.13
C MET A 140 6.57 -5.10 -1.31
N LEU A 141 7.28 -4.06 -1.71
CA LEU A 141 7.13 -2.72 -1.16
C LEU A 141 5.68 -2.22 -1.34
N THR A 142 5.25 -1.33 -0.46
CA THR A 142 3.89 -0.74 -0.57
C THR A 142 3.69 0.00 -1.89
N GLY A 143 4.74 0.67 -2.39
CA GLY A 143 4.69 1.32 -3.70
C GLY A 143 4.39 0.35 -4.83
N THR A 144 5.06 -0.80 -4.86
CA THR A 144 4.82 -1.86 -5.86
C THR A 144 3.41 -2.42 -5.74
N TYR A 145 2.92 -2.63 -4.52
CA TYR A 145 1.52 -3.01 -4.27
C TYR A 145 0.54 -2.00 -4.88
N VAL A 146 0.80 -0.70 -4.74
CA VAL A 146 -0.03 0.36 -5.31
C VAL A 146 -0.02 0.32 -6.84
N ILE A 147 1.13 0.00 -7.46
CA ILE A 147 1.22 -0.19 -8.92
C ILE A 147 0.34 -1.37 -9.36
N CYS A 148 0.38 -2.51 -8.66
CA CYS A 148 -0.51 -3.64 -8.92
C CYS A 148 -1.99 -3.22 -8.86
N CYS A 149 -2.36 -2.44 -7.83
CA CYS A 149 -3.73 -1.94 -7.70
C CYS A 149 -4.13 -1.01 -8.85
N ALA A 150 -3.22 -0.15 -9.33
CA ALA A 150 -3.47 0.72 -10.47
C ALA A 150 -3.72 -0.10 -11.76
N VAL A 151 -2.93 -1.14 -12.01
CA VAL A 151 -3.15 -2.07 -13.12
C VAL A 151 -4.51 -2.77 -12.99
N ALA A 152 -4.84 -3.29 -11.80
CA ALA A 152 -6.13 -3.92 -11.54
C ALA A 152 -7.33 -2.98 -11.70
N CYS A 153 -7.13 -1.68 -11.52
CA CYS A 153 -8.13 -0.65 -11.77
C CYS A 153 -8.32 -0.33 -13.27
N GLY A 154 -7.37 -0.75 -14.12
CA GLY A 154 -7.43 -0.50 -15.56
C GLY A 154 -6.85 0.85 -15.99
N TYR A 155 -5.95 1.45 -15.21
CA TYR A 155 -5.22 2.63 -15.68
C TYR A 155 -4.29 2.27 -16.85
N GLU A 156 -4.37 3.05 -17.93
CA GLU A 156 -3.57 2.81 -19.13
C GLU A 156 -2.11 3.26 -18.95
N LYS A 157 -1.90 4.37 -18.23
CA LYS A 157 -0.59 4.95 -17.98
C LYS A 157 -0.40 5.18 -16.48
N ILE A 158 0.70 4.68 -15.96
CA ILE A 158 1.08 4.76 -14.55
C ILE A 158 2.37 5.56 -14.45
N TYR A 159 2.32 6.68 -13.75
CA TYR A 159 3.46 7.56 -13.52
C TYR A 159 3.96 7.39 -12.09
N LEU A 160 5.26 7.26 -11.90
CA LEU A 160 5.89 7.02 -10.61
C LEU A 160 6.69 8.24 -10.17
N ALA A 161 6.49 8.67 -8.91
CA ALA A 161 7.29 9.68 -8.24
C ALA A 161 7.66 9.23 -6.83
N GLY A 162 8.86 9.54 -6.34
CA GLY A 162 9.29 9.13 -5.00
C GLY A 162 9.33 7.62 -4.78
N MET A 163 9.62 6.85 -5.84
CA MET A 163 9.68 5.39 -5.84
C MET A 163 11.14 4.96 -6.05
N ASP A 164 11.96 5.07 -5.02
CA ASP A 164 13.42 4.86 -5.11
C ASP A 164 13.84 3.43 -4.73
N PHE A 165 12.89 2.49 -4.58
CA PHE A 165 13.07 1.05 -4.29
C PHE A 165 14.05 0.75 -3.16
N ALA A 166 13.98 1.53 -2.06
CA ALA A 166 14.81 1.35 -0.88
C ALA A 166 16.33 1.21 -1.18
N ASP A 167 16.82 1.91 -2.20
CA ASP A 167 18.25 2.04 -2.41
C ASP A 167 18.87 2.62 -1.13
N GLU A 168 19.87 1.98 -0.56
CA GLU A 168 20.48 2.33 0.74
C GLU A 168 20.93 3.80 0.80
N LYS A 169 21.21 4.42 -0.34
CA LYS A 169 21.53 5.83 -0.50
C LYS A 169 20.30 6.75 -0.40
N TYR A 170 19.11 6.28 -0.72
CA TYR A 170 17.93 7.11 -0.91
C TYR A 170 16.86 6.75 0.13
N ARG A 171 16.98 7.41 1.28
CA ARG A 171 15.99 7.32 2.34
C ARG A 171 14.73 8.12 1.99
N TYR A 172 13.81 8.22 2.92
CA TYR A 172 12.58 8.98 2.76
C TYR A 172 12.84 10.48 2.59
N PHE A 173 11.94 11.17 1.90
CA PHE A 173 12.02 12.63 1.70
C PHE A 173 11.98 13.44 3.01
N SER A 174 11.56 12.86 4.13
CA SER A 174 11.46 13.48 5.44
C SER A 174 12.05 12.59 6.53
N GLU A 175 12.92 13.15 7.36
CA GLU A 175 13.48 12.47 8.55
C GLU A 175 12.41 12.12 9.59
N LYS A 176 11.25 12.80 9.57
CA LYS A 176 10.12 12.51 10.45
C LYS A 176 9.55 11.09 10.22
N ILE A 177 9.68 10.56 9.01
CA ILE A 177 9.26 9.21 8.66
C ILE A 177 10.19 8.18 9.29
N LEU A 178 11.49 8.46 9.35
CA LEU A 178 12.50 7.57 9.94
C LEU A 178 12.28 7.34 11.44
N LYS A 179 11.83 8.37 12.17
CA LYS A 179 11.62 8.29 13.63
C LYS A 179 10.40 7.46 14.03
N ALA A 180 9.50 7.20 13.11
CA ALA A 180 8.27 6.41 13.36
C ALA A 180 8.49 4.89 13.23
N GLY A 181 9.62 4.44 12.69
CA GLY A 181 9.89 3.04 12.39
C GLY A 181 11.32 2.57 12.67
N ASP A 182 11.96 3.08 13.72
CA ASP A 182 13.41 2.93 14.01
C ASP A 182 13.85 1.51 14.47
N ASP A 183 13.04 0.49 14.28
CA ASP A 183 13.49 -0.92 14.37
C ASP A 183 13.83 -1.51 12.98
N ASP A 184 14.63 -0.78 12.23
CA ASP A 184 14.92 -0.98 10.80
C ASP A 184 15.73 -2.26 10.48
N LYS A 185 16.12 -3.05 11.47
CA LYS A 185 16.82 -4.33 11.26
C LYS A 185 15.88 -5.47 10.78
N GLY A 186 14.58 -5.30 10.90
CA GLY A 186 13.58 -6.29 10.48
C GLY A 186 13.04 -6.07 9.06
N SER A 187 12.94 -4.81 8.62
CA SER A 187 12.31 -4.48 7.33
C SER A 187 13.16 -4.89 6.12
N THR A 188 14.48 -4.79 6.23
CA THR A 188 15.42 -5.15 5.17
C THR A 188 15.45 -6.65 4.85
N ARG A 189 15.00 -7.51 5.77
CA ARG A 189 14.96 -8.97 5.54
C ARG A 189 13.74 -9.42 4.73
N LEU A 190 12.64 -8.68 4.79
CA LEU A 190 11.39 -9.00 4.09
C LEU A 190 11.29 -8.35 2.71
N HIS A 191 11.97 -7.22 2.50
CA HIS A 191 11.92 -6.47 1.26
C HIS A 191 13.18 -6.66 0.43
N HIS A 192 13.04 -7.35 -0.68
CA HIS A 192 14.11 -7.51 -1.66
C HIS A 192 13.76 -6.77 -2.95
N LYS A 193 14.64 -5.87 -3.39
CA LYS A 193 14.49 -5.13 -4.65
C LYS A 193 14.14 -6.04 -5.83
N ASN A 194 14.74 -7.23 -5.87
CA ASN A 194 14.48 -8.20 -6.94
C ASN A 194 13.03 -8.67 -6.99
N THR A 195 12.34 -8.77 -5.84
CA THR A 195 10.91 -9.12 -5.81
C THR A 195 10.07 -8.04 -6.47
N ASP A 196 10.33 -6.78 -6.14
CA ASP A 196 9.62 -5.65 -6.75
C ASP A 196 9.87 -5.57 -8.26
N LEU A 197 11.12 -5.73 -8.70
CA LEU A 197 11.47 -5.73 -10.11
C LEU A 197 10.83 -6.88 -10.91
N LYS A 198 10.78 -8.08 -10.32
CA LYS A 198 10.10 -9.25 -10.89
C LYS A 198 8.61 -8.96 -11.10
N ILE A 199 7.97 -8.32 -10.12
CA ILE A 199 6.56 -7.95 -10.20
C ILE A 199 6.33 -6.89 -11.30
N LEU A 200 7.18 -5.86 -11.37
CA LEU A 200 7.07 -4.84 -12.41
C LEU A 200 7.22 -5.43 -13.82
N ASP A 201 8.22 -6.29 -14.02
CA ASP A 201 8.42 -7.00 -15.29
C ASP A 201 7.19 -7.86 -15.64
N PHE A 202 6.64 -8.56 -14.65
CA PHE A 202 5.42 -9.35 -14.83
C PHE A 202 4.22 -8.50 -15.25
N LEU A 203 4.01 -7.34 -14.59
CA LEU A 203 2.92 -6.42 -14.93
C LEU A 203 3.06 -5.87 -16.36
N GLN A 204 4.27 -5.53 -16.78
CA GLN A 204 4.53 -5.02 -18.13
C GLN A 204 4.29 -6.09 -19.19
N LYS A 205 4.73 -7.34 -18.95
CA LYS A 205 4.63 -8.43 -19.92
C LYS A 205 3.23 -9.04 -20.03
N HIS A 206 2.57 -9.27 -18.89
CA HIS A 206 1.30 -9.99 -18.86
C HIS A 206 0.07 -9.09 -18.88
N TYR A 207 0.18 -7.85 -18.38
CA TYR A 207 -0.93 -6.90 -18.33
C TYR A 207 -0.73 -5.67 -19.22
N ASN A 208 0.32 -5.62 -20.04
CA ASN A 208 0.67 -4.49 -20.90
C ASN A 208 0.71 -3.13 -20.15
N ALA A 209 1.10 -3.15 -18.88
CA ALA A 209 1.13 -1.97 -18.05
C ALA A 209 2.18 -0.97 -18.56
N LYS A 210 1.74 0.25 -18.89
CA LYS A 210 2.63 1.34 -19.32
C LYS A 210 3.06 2.14 -18.09
N ILE A 211 4.23 1.80 -17.56
CA ILE A 211 4.78 2.39 -16.34
C ILE A 211 5.94 3.30 -16.68
N PHE A 212 5.93 4.53 -16.16
CA PHE A 212 6.93 5.56 -16.41
C PHE A 212 7.36 6.24 -15.12
N SER A 213 8.60 6.69 -15.03
CA SER A 213 9.05 7.60 -13.98
C SER A 213 8.85 9.06 -14.41
N VAL A 214 8.60 9.95 -13.44
CA VAL A 214 8.56 11.41 -13.67
C VAL A 214 9.61 12.16 -12.85
N CYS A 215 10.51 11.44 -12.17
CA CYS A 215 11.59 11.99 -11.38
C CYS A 215 12.93 11.67 -12.07
N PRO A 216 13.59 12.64 -12.72
CA PRO A 216 14.84 12.38 -13.48
C PRO A 216 15.97 11.76 -12.66
N SER A 217 16.06 12.09 -11.36
CA SER A 217 17.11 11.58 -10.45
C SER A 217 16.77 10.26 -9.76
N SER A 218 15.56 9.74 -9.93
CA SER A 218 15.14 8.51 -9.24
C SER A 218 15.93 7.29 -9.73
N SER A 219 16.37 6.45 -8.79
CA SER A 219 17.03 5.18 -9.08
C SER A 219 16.16 4.19 -9.85
N VAL A 220 14.83 4.39 -9.82
CA VAL A 220 13.88 3.57 -10.61
C VAL A 220 14.11 3.69 -12.12
N ASN A 221 14.74 4.77 -12.58
CA ASN A 221 15.01 5.01 -14.00
C ASN A 221 15.96 3.99 -14.66
N HIS A 222 16.66 3.18 -13.84
CA HIS A 222 17.44 2.04 -14.36
C HIS A 222 16.55 0.88 -14.85
N PHE A 223 15.26 0.87 -14.46
CA PHE A 223 14.34 -0.24 -14.72
C PHE A 223 13.05 0.21 -15.43
N ILE A 224 12.63 1.44 -15.17
CA ILE A 224 11.41 2.04 -15.71
C ILE A 224 11.79 3.27 -16.54
N PRO A 225 11.31 3.40 -17.77
CA PRO A 225 11.65 4.54 -18.61
C PRO A 225 11.13 5.85 -18.03
N LEU A 226 11.90 6.91 -18.19
CA LEU A 226 11.47 8.26 -17.91
C LEU A 226 10.35 8.64 -18.89
N ALA A 227 9.24 9.19 -18.39
CA ALA A 227 8.13 9.62 -19.24
C ALA A 227 8.60 10.71 -20.23
N PRO A 228 8.13 10.71 -21.46
CA PRO A 228 8.38 11.82 -22.38
C PRO A 228 7.75 13.11 -21.83
N LYS A 229 8.33 14.25 -22.16
CA LYS A 229 7.68 15.54 -21.90
C LYS A 229 6.38 15.63 -22.68
N GLN A 230 5.33 16.16 -22.03
CA GLN A 230 4.04 16.34 -22.68
C GLN A 230 4.04 17.64 -23.51
N ASN A 231 3.28 17.65 -24.59
CA ASN A 231 3.12 18.86 -25.41
C ASN A 231 2.30 19.94 -24.65
N GLU A 232 1.34 19.47 -23.86
CA GLU A 232 0.56 20.30 -22.96
C GLU A 232 1.13 20.16 -21.54
N ILE A 233 1.70 21.24 -21.02
CA ILE A 233 2.37 21.25 -19.72
C ILE A 233 1.33 21.21 -18.61
N CYS A 234 1.53 20.33 -17.66
CA CYS A 234 0.78 20.35 -16.41
C CYS A 234 1.16 21.61 -15.60
N ASP A 235 0.22 22.52 -15.42
CA ASP A 235 0.44 23.78 -14.67
C ASP A 235 0.51 23.57 -13.14
N PHE A 236 0.53 22.34 -12.69
CA PHE A 236 0.58 22.04 -11.26
C PHE A 236 1.88 22.54 -10.64
N LYS A 237 1.75 23.26 -9.51
CA LYS A 237 2.87 23.71 -8.68
C LYS A 237 2.63 23.26 -7.24
N PRO A 238 3.63 22.64 -6.57
CA PRO A 238 3.51 22.24 -5.17
C PRO A 238 3.21 23.44 -4.27
N ILE A 239 2.16 23.32 -3.47
CA ILE A 239 1.74 24.35 -2.51
C ILE A 239 2.27 23.94 -1.14
N ILE A 240 2.81 24.92 -0.38
CA ILE A 240 3.22 24.71 1.02
C ILE A 240 1.98 24.31 1.84
N ARG A 241 2.15 23.31 2.69
CA ARG A 241 1.06 22.88 3.56
C ARG A 241 0.74 23.93 4.61
N PRO A 242 -0.54 24.07 5.00
CA PRO A 242 -0.94 25.06 5.98
C PRO A 242 -0.30 24.82 7.34
N GLN A 243 -0.12 25.91 8.10
CA GLN A 243 0.32 25.80 9.49
C GLN A 243 -0.70 25.00 10.31
N GLY A 244 -0.23 24.04 11.11
CA GLY A 244 -1.10 23.15 11.89
C GLY A 244 -1.58 21.90 11.13
N ALA A 245 -1.14 21.69 9.89
CA ALA A 245 -1.39 20.44 9.18
C ALA A 245 -0.84 19.23 9.96
N ILE A 246 -1.53 18.08 9.85
CA ILE A 246 -1.12 16.85 10.50
C ILE A 246 0.11 16.29 9.78
N THR A 247 1.28 16.33 10.42
CA THR A 247 2.56 15.86 9.83
C THR A 247 3.12 14.60 10.47
N ALA A 248 2.39 14.02 11.44
CA ALA A 248 2.78 12.79 12.14
C ALA A 248 1.58 11.87 12.33
N GLN A 249 1.87 10.58 12.48
CA GLN A 249 0.84 9.58 12.77
C GLN A 249 0.15 9.88 14.12
N LEU A 250 -1.18 9.86 14.12
CA LEU A 250 -1.99 10.07 15.31
C LEU A 250 -2.31 8.73 15.99
N THR A 251 -2.40 8.77 17.32
CA THR A 251 -2.84 7.61 18.10
C THR A 251 -4.36 7.70 18.31
N PRO A 252 -5.12 6.66 17.95
CA PRO A 252 -6.56 6.62 18.21
C PRO A 252 -6.88 6.68 19.70
N PRO A 253 -8.09 7.15 20.09
CA PRO A 253 -8.52 7.18 21.48
C PRO A 253 -8.49 5.79 22.12
N LEU A 254 -8.12 5.71 23.40
CA LEU A 254 -8.03 4.44 24.15
C LEU A 254 -9.30 3.58 24.07
N LYS A 255 -10.48 4.21 24.03
CA LYS A 255 -11.75 3.49 23.88
C LYS A 255 -11.82 2.73 22.56
N ALA A 256 -11.37 3.33 21.46
CA ALA A 256 -11.32 2.71 20.15
C ALA A 256 -10.28 1.57 20.13
N ILE A 257 -9.09 1.79 20.70
CA ILE A 257 -8.04 0.76 20.81
C ILE A 257 -8.53 -0.44 21.63
N ARG A 258 -9.20 -0.19 22.77
CA ARG A 258 -9.74 -1.27 23.62
C ARG A 258 -10.82 -2.06 22.89
N ARG A 259 -11.70 -1.38 22.13
CA ARG A 259 -12.72 -2.04 21.31
C ARG A 259 -12.10 -2.92 20.24
N TYR A 260 -11.08 -2.42 19.54
CA TYR A 260 -10.32 -3.17 18.55
C TYR A 260 -9.67 -4.41 19.17
N LYS A 261 -8.95 -4.25 20.30
CA LYS A 261 -8.31 -5.36 21.01
C LYS A 261 -9.29 -6.42 21.51
N ARG A 262 -10.50 -6.03 21.94
CA ARG A 262 -11.53 -6.98 22.42
C ARG A 262 -12.06 -7.86 21.29
N LEU A 263 -12.23 -7.29 20.10
CA LEU A 263 -12.66 -8.05 18.93
C LEU A 263 -11.51 -8.83 18.28
N TYR A 264 -10.27 -8.41 18.52
CA TYR A 264 -9.11 -9.23 18.25
C TYR A 264 -9.04 -10.29 19.35
N LEU A 265 -9.69 -11.44 19.11
CA LEU A 265 -9.89 -12.54 20.06
C LEU A 265 -8.61 -13.02 20.78
N GLU A 266 -7.44 -12.60 20.31
CA GLU A 266 -6.13 -12.90 20.89
C GLU A 266 -5.84 -12.14 22.20
N SER A 267 -6.59 -11.09 22.52
CA SER A 267 -6.38 -10.32 23.76
C SER A 267 -6.96 -10.99 25.01
N ASN A 268 -7.79 -12.02 24.83
CA ASN A 268 -8.39 -12.77 25.96
C ASN A 268 -7.97 -14.25 25.87
N MET A 269 -7.13 -14.69 26.80
CA MET A 269 -6.60 -16.05 26.83
C MET A 269 -7.68 -17.14 26.87
N ILE A 270 -8.78 -16.92 27.58
CA ILE A 270 -9.89 -17.88 27.70
C ILE A 270 -10.60 -18.02 26.35
N ILE A 271 -10.92 -16.90 25.72
CA ILE A 271 -11.56 -16.88 24.39
C ILE A 271 -10.64 -17.50 23.35
N LYS A 272 -9.33 -17.21 23.43
CA LYS A 272 -8.31 -17.84 22.58
C LYS A 272 -8.30 -19.36 22.76
N PHE A 273 -8.31 -19.84 23.97
CA PHE A 273 -8.33 -21.27 24.26
C PHE A 273 -9.58 -21.96 23.73
N ILE A 274 -10.77 -21.40 23.99
CA ILE A 274 -12.05 -21.91 23.46
C ILE A 274 -12.02 -21.93 21.92
N HIS A 275 -11.53 -20.86 21.31
CA HIS A 275 -11.45 -20.79 19.85
C HIS A 275 -10.47 -21.82 19.25
N GLU A 276 -9.32 -22.09 19.93
CA GLU A 276 -8.39 -23.15 19.53
C GLU A 276 -9.05 -24.52 19.60
N LEU A 277 -9.79 -24.82 20.68
CA LEU A 277 -10.52 -26.07 20.81
C LEU A 277 -11.54 -26.27 19.67
N ILE A 278 -12.30 -25.23 19.33
CA ILE A 278 -13.27 -25.29 18.22
C ILE A 278 -12.56 -25.52 16.86
N GLN A 279 -11.32 -25.05 16.68
CA GLN A 279 -10.58 -25.21 15.43
C GLN A 279 -9.91 -26.60 15.30
N VAL A 280 -9.74 -27.35 16.37
CA VAL A 280 -9.09 -28.70 16.35
C VAL A 280 -9.71 -29.63 15.31
N PRO A 281 -11.05 -29.82 15.20
CA PRO A 281 -11.63 -30.70 14.19
C PRO A 281 -11.33 -30.26 12.75
N ARG A 282 -11.28 -28.94 12.50
CA ARG A 282 -10.94 -28.37 11.18
C ARG A 282 -9.47 -28.62 10.83
N ARG A 283 -8.56 -28.46 11.79
CA ARG A 283 -7.12 -28.72 11.62
C ARG A 283 -6.85 -30.19 11.35
N ILE A 284 -7.52 -31.08 12.08
CA ILE A 284 -7.44 -32.53 11.86
C ILE A 284 -7.91 -32.87 10.43
N ARG A 285 -9.08 -32.36 10.02
CA ARG A 285 -9.60 -32.57 8.65
C ARG A 285 -8.64 -32.03 7.59
N HIS A 286 -8.06 -30.86 7.80
CA HIS A 286 -7.10 -30.25 6.87
C HIS A 286 -5.80 -31.06 6.79
N TYR A 287 -5.29 -31.56 7.92
CA TYR A 287 -4.13 -32.44 7.94
C TYR A 287 -4.36 -33.72 7.14
N TYR A 288 -5.47 -34.39 7.34
CA TYR A 288 -5.82 -35.59 6.58
C TYR A 288 -6.13 -35.34 5.10
N SER A 289 -6.62 -34.17 4.74
CA SER A 289 -6.81 -33.82 3.33
C SER A 289 -5.49 -33.56 2.60
N LYS A 290 -4.50 -32.94 3.26
CA LYS A 290 -3.16 -32.74 2.68
C LYS A 290 -2.43 -34.08 2.45
N THR A 291 -2.52 -35.01 3.37
CA THR A 291 -1.87 -36.33 3.22
C THR A 291 -2.46 -37.21 2.13
N LYS A 292 -3.68 -36.92 1.65
CA LYS A 292 -4.27 -37.59 0.48
C LYS A 292 -3.72 -37.13 -0.88
N TYR A 293 -3.12 -35.94 -0.95
CA TYR A 293 -2.56 -35.38 -2.19
C TYR A 293 -1.04 -35.58 -2.34
N THR A 294 -0.40 -36.17 -1.32
CA THR A 294 1.05 -36.49 -1.31
C THR A 294 1.37 -37.98 -1.46
N ARG A 295 0.38 -38.78 -1.85
CA ARG A 295 0.59 -40.19 -2.23
C ARG A 295 0.28 -40.47 -3.68
#